data_66ffcb77fed50947851f302913f98ed7
#
_entry.id   66ffcb77fed50947851f302913f98ed7
#
_cell.length_a   1.000
_cell.length_b   1.000
_cell.length_c   1.000
_cell.angle_alpha   90.00
_cell.angle_beta   90.00
_cell.angle_gamma   90.00
#
_symmetry.space_group_name_H-M   'P 1'
#
loop_
_entity.id
_entity.type
_entity.pdbx_description
1 polymer ?
#
loop_
_entity_poly.entity_id
_entity_poly.type
_entity_poly.pdbx_seq_one_letter_code
_entity_poly.pdbx_strand_id
1 'polypeptide(L)'
;MRNILFSIGLISTLVFNINTSFAHNLDNLSADEALKKLKQGNKRFVKLHQKHPDENAKRRKEMLNGQHPFVIILSCSDSRVPPELIFDQGLGDIFEIRNAGNVLNDHVIGSIEYAVMHCGVKLIVIMGHQDCGAINATLSGISETKYIKALEDSIQPAVEKCILNNLEVNSDNVVKAHIMQDIEELMEQDQELVEYMKEHKVKIVPAYYHLDSGKVEFLK
;
A
#
# COMPACT_ATOMS: atom_id res chain seq x y z
N MET A 1 20.89 -21.41 -72.65
CA MET A 1 21.43 -21.67 -71.32
C MET A 1 21.43 -20.33 -70.59
N ARG A 2 20.48 -20.14 -69.69
CA ARG A 2 20.28 -18.86 -68.94
C ARG A 2 20.59 -19.11 -67.48
N ASN A 3 21.71 -18.54 -67.00
CA ASN A 3 22.14 -18.61 -65.62
C ASN A 3 21.26 -17.69 -64.75
N ILE A 4 20.57 -18.28 -63.78
CA ILE A 4 19.82 -17.56 -62.76
C ILE A 4 20.76 -17.44 -61.54
N LEU A 5 21.21 -16.20 -61.26
CA LEU A 5 21.92 -15.85 -60.05
C LEU A 5 20.93 -15.67 -58.92
N PHE A 6 21.01 -16.52 -57.90
CA PHE A 6 20.31 -16.35 -56.64
C PHE A 6 21.06 -15.34 -55.75
N SER A 7 20.46 -14.19 -55.54
CA SER A 7 20.94 -13.21 -54.59
C SER A 7 20.49 -13.61 -53.19
N ILE A 8 21.43 -14.00 -52.33
CA ILE A 8 21.16 -14.27 -50.90
C ILE A 8 21.14 -12.92 -50.19
N GLY A 9 19.92 -12.47 -49.86
CA GLY A 9 19.70 -11.30 -49.02
C GLY A 9 20.12 -11.57 -47.58
N LEU A 10 21.12 -10.81 -47.11
CA LEU A 10 21.57 -10.78 -45.74
C LEU A 10 20.47 -10.13 -44.88
N ILE A 11 19.71 -10.92 -44.11
CA ILE A 11 18.80 -10.41 -43.11
C ILE A 11 19.65 -10.02 -41.89
N SER A 12 19.91 -8.71 -41.80
CA SER A 12 20.50 -8.10 -40.59
C SER A 12 19.48 -8.14 -39.47
N THR A 13 19.62 -9.08 -38.56
CA THR A 13 18.88 -9.09 -37.27
C THR A 13 19.40 -7.93 -36.43
N LEU A 14 18.61 -6.85 -36.39
CA LEU A 14 18.80 -5.79 -35.40
C LEU A 14 18.45 -6.39 -34.03
N VAL A 15 19.46 -6.81 -33.28
CA VAL A 15 19.32 -7.12 -31.87
C VAL A 15 19.12 -5.80 -31.17
N PHE A 16 17.86 -5.50 -30.81
CA PHE A 16 17.54 -4.44 -29.86
C PHE A 16 18.14 -4.86 -28.52
N ASN A 17 19.33 -4.34 -28.22
CA ASN A 17 19.84 -4.35 -26.85
C ASN A 17 18.91 -3.44 -26.02
N ILE A 18 17.89 -4.04 -25.41
CA ILE A 18 17.18 -3.40 -24.32
C ILE A 18 18.20 -3.35 -23.18
N ASN A 19 18.87 -2.20 -23.07
CA ASN A 19 19.66 -1.90 -21.88
C ASN A 19 18.72 -1.86 -20.69
N THR A 20 18.60 -2.98 -19.99
CA THR A 20 17.99 -3.09 -18.64
C THR A 20 18.96 -2.49 -17.61
N SER A 21 19.41 -1.26 -17.84
CA SER A 21 20.16 -0.48 -16.85
C SER A 21 19.22 0.37 -16.01
N PHE A 22 18.15 -0.23 -15.48
CA PHE A 22 17.39 0.34 -14.35
C PHE A 22 17.72 -0.36 -13.04
N ALA A 23 18.98 -0.82 -12.90
CA ALA A 23 19.51 -1.07 -11.57
C ALA A 23 19.93 0.29 -10.97
N HIS A 24 18.96 1.14 -10.65
CA HIS A 24 19.19 2.17 -9.67
C HIS A 24 19.43 1.42 -8.35
N ASN A 25 20.62 1.61 -7.76
CA ASN A 25 20.85 1.25 -6.35
C ASN A 25 19.87 2.10 -5.53
N LEU A 26 18.65 1.58 -5.38
CA LEU A 26 17.69 2.09 -4.43
C LEU A 26 18.21 1.64 -3.07
N ASP A 27 18.99 2.48 -2.39
CA ASP A 27 19.23 2.37 -0.97
C ASP A 27 17.91 2.64 -0.23
N ASN A 28 16.90 1.79 -0.54
CA ASN A 28 15.64 1.81 0.18
C ASN A 28 15.91 1.38 1.62
N LEU A 29 15.34 2.14 2.53
CA LEU A 29 15.38 1.81 3.94
C LEU A 29 14.96 0.35 4.16
N SER A 30 15.57 -0.33 5.11
CA SER A 30 15.03 -1.60 5.58
C SER A 30 13.63 -1.39 6.15
N ALA A 31 12.82 -2.44 6.17
CA ALA A 31 11.46 -2.36 6.72
C ALA A 31 11.44 -1.79 8.15
N ASP A 32 12.43 -2.13 8.97
CA ASP A 32 12.53 -1.65 10.36
C ASP A 32 12.89 -0.17 10.44
N GLU A 33 13.77 0.32 9.58
CA GLU A 33 14.11 1.75 9.49
C GLU A 33 12.92 2.57 8.96
N ALA A 34 12.22 2.06 7.94
CA ALA A 34 10.99 2.65 7.42
C ALA A 34 9.91 2.76 8.51
N LEU A 35 9.68 1.67 9.24
CA LEU A 35 8.72 1.66 10.36
C LEU A 35 9.13 2.64 11.47
N LYS A 36 10.42 2.74 11.78
CA LYS A 36 10.93 3.71 12.75
C LYS A 36 10.69 5.15 12.28
N LYS A 37 10.88 5.44 10.98
CA LYS A 37 10.62 6.75 10.37
C LYS A 37 9.14 7.13 10.49
N LEU A 38 8.21 6.20 10.19
CA LEU A 38 6.76 6.41 10.37
C LEU A 38 6.40 6.69 11.84
N LYS A 39 6.88 5.86 12.78
CA LYS A 39 6.62 6.06 14.22
C LYS A 39 7.11 7.42 14.71
N GLN A 40 8.25 7.89 14.24
CA GLN A 40 8.79 9.20 14.59
C GLN A 40 7.94 10.33 13.98
N GLY A 41 7.48 10.17 12.74
CA GLY A 41 6.61 11.13 12.06
C GLY A 41 5.27 11.26 12.77
N ASN A 42 4.59 10.16 13.06
CA ASN A 42 3.34 10.19 13.82
C ASN A 42 3.52 10.79 15.23
N LYS A 43 4.63 10.51 15.91
CA LYS A 43 4.93 11.17 17.20
C LYS A 43 5.04 12.69 17.06
N ARG A 44 5.59 13.22 15.96
CA ARG A 44 5.64 14.66 15.71
C ARG A 44 4.25 15.23 15.42
N PHE A 45 3.44 14.53 14.60
CA PHE A 45 2.06 14.89 14.30
C PHE A 45 1.22 15.02 15.58
N VAL A 46 1.21 13.99 16.42
CA VAL A 46 0.49 13.97 17.71
C VAL A 46 0.92 15.11 18.64
N LYS A 47 2.20 15.48 18.59
CA LYS A 47 2.76 16.55 19.44
C LYS A 47 2.64 17.95 18.84
N LEU A 48 2.05 18.10 17.66
CA LEU A 48 1.97 19.35 16.91
C LEU A 48 3.37 19.97 16.64
N HIS A 49 4.36 19.12 16.35
CA HIS A 49 5.74 19.49 16.06
C HIS A 49 6.18 18.96 14.68
N GLN A 50 5.28 19.04 13.70
CA GLN A 50 5.54 18.60 12.33
C GLN A 50 6.70 19.38 11.71
N LYS A 51 7.46 18.67 10.86
CA LYS A 51 8.59 19.23 10.12
C LYS A 51 8.23 19.62 8.70
N HIS A 52 7.13 19.05 8.18
CA HIS A 52 6.70 19.22 6.79
C HIS A 52 7.84 19.00 5.79
N PRO A 53 8.52 17.80 5.85
CA PRO A 53 9.65 17.54 4.98
C PRO A 53 9.20 17.42 3.52
N ASP A 54 10.10 17.72 2.59
CA ASP A 54 9.93 17.43 1.16
C ASP A 54 8.68 18.03 0.49
N GLU A 55 8.15 19.16 1.00
CA GLU A 55 6.98 19.86 0.48
C GLU A 55 7.36 21.09 -0.40
N ASN A 56 8.55 21.14 -0.96
CA ASN A 56 9.09 22.32 -1.63
C ASN A 56 9.34 22.12 -3.15
N ALA A 57 9.64 23.24 -3.84
CA ALA A 57 9.87 23.22 -5.28
C ALA A 57 11.10 22.40 -5.69
N LYS A 58 12.13 22.32 -4.84
CA LYS A 58 13.33 21.53 -5.07
C LYS A 58 12.94 20.05 -5.13
N ARG A 59 12.17 19.55 -4.16
CA ARG A 59 11.70 18.18 -4.13
C ARG A 59 10.86 17.82 -5.35
N ARG A 60 9.92 18.70 -5.77
CA ARG A 60 9.15 18.47 -7.01
C ARG A 60 10.04 18.31 -8.23
N LYS A 61 11.12 19.08 -8.32
CA LYS A 61 12.07 18.97 -9.44
C LYS A 61 12.86 17.67 -9.38
N GLU A 62 13.27 17.22 -8.20
CA GLU A 62 13.96 15.95 -8.02
C GLU A 62 13.08 14.77 -8.45
N MET A 63 11.79 14.80 -8.12
CA MET A 63 10.82 13.77 -8.46
C MET A 63 10.51 13.62 -9.96
N LEU A 64 10.94 14.55 -10.81
CA LEU A 64 10.82 14.39 -12.27
C LEU A 64 11.65 13.22 -12.82
N ASN A 65 12.65 12.77 -12.10
CA ASN A 65 13.54 11.67 -12.51
C ASN A 65 13.06 10.29 -12.00
N GLY A 66 11.94 10.22 -11.27
CA GLY A 66 11.39 8.98 -10.73
C GLY A 66 10.91 9.14 -9.29
N GLN A 67 10.28 8.10 -8.75
CA GLN A 67 9.83 8.03 -7.38
C GLN A 67 10.56 6.94 -6.62
N HIS A 68 10.83 7.18 -5.33
CA HIS A 68 11.52 6.27 -4.43
C HIS A 68 10.85 6.27 -3.06
N PRO A 69 9.58 5.82 -2.99
CA PRO A 69 8.87 5.74 -1.71
C PRO A 69 9.53 4.72 -0.81
N PHE A 70 9.57 4.99 0.49
CA PHE A 70 10.15 4.07 1.47
C PHE A 70 9.11 3.13 2.10
N VAL A 71 7.81 3.38 1.86
CA VAL A 71 6.69 2.62 2.43
C VAL A 71 5.50 2.63 1.50
N ILE A 72 4.74 1.53 1.49
CA ILE A 72 3.38 1.46 0.95
C ILE A 72 2.41 1.62 2.11
N ILE A 73 1.39 2.47 1.96
CA ILE A 73 0.29 2.56 2.93
C ILE A 73 -1.03 2.32 2.21
N LEU A 74 -1.67 1.19 2.51
CA LEU A 74 -3.08 0.96 2.17
C LEU A 74 -3.94 1.51 3.30
N SER A 75 -4.80 2.48 3.00
CA SER A 75 -5.66 3.12 3.99
C SER A 75 -7.02 3.52 3.44
N CYS A 76 -7.92 3.92 4.35
CA CYS A 76 -9.23 4.44 3.95
C CYS A 76 -9.12 5.78 3.23
N SER A 77 -10.03 6.01 2.25
CA SER A 77 -10.21 7.31 1.58
C SER A 77 -10.87 8.37 2.45
N ASP A 78 -11.16 8.08 3.74
CA ASP A 78 -11.71 9.05 4.69
C ASP A 78 -10.84 10.30 4.73
N SER A 79 -11.46 11.48 4.57
CA SER A 79 -10.76 12.77 4.50
C SER A 79 -9.99 13.13 5.77
N ARG A 80 -10.28 12.46 6.88
CA ARG A 80 -9.60 12.63 8.18
C ARG A 80 -8.33 11.79 8.30
N VAL A 81 -8.00 10.96 7.30
CA VAL A 81 -6.94 9.95 7.36
C VAL A 81 -5.90 10.12 6.23
N PRO A 82 -5.32 11.32 6.01
CA PRO A 82 -4.27 11.51 5.01
C PRO A 82 -2.90 11.02 5.53
N PRO A 83 -2.32 9.95 4.98
CA PRO A 83 -1.09 9.35 5.50
C PRO A 83 0.10 10.30 5.58
N GLU A 84 0.32 11.15 4.58
CA GLU A 84 1.44 12.09 4.58
C GLU A 84 1.39 13.03 5.78
N LEU A 85 0.20 13.52 6.14
CA LEU A 85 0.04 14.41 7.30
C LEU A 85 0.20 13.63 8.61
N ILE A 86 -0.45 12.45 8.73
CA ILE A 86 -0.42 11.61 9.94
C ILE A 86 1.00 11.17 10.29
N PHE A 87 1.80 10.89 9.25
CA PHE A 87 3.18 10.44 9.44
C PHE A 87 4.23 11.53 9.24
N ASP A 88 3.81 12.80 9.01
CA ASP A 88 4.70 13.95 8.79
C ASP A 88 5.78 13.60 7.75
N GLN A 89 5.32 13.22 6.55
CA GLN A 89 6.11 12.87 5.37
C GLN A 89 5.75 13.79 4.21
N GLY A 90 6.58 13.82 3.17
CA GLY A 90 6.39 14.69 2.03
C GLY A 90 6.31 13.96 0.69
N LEU A 91 6.45 14.73 -0.39
CA LEU A 91 6.31 14.24 -1.76
C LEU A 91 7.27 13.10 -2.07
N GLY A 92 6.72 11.97 -2.53
CA GLY A 92 7.50 10.81 -2.95
C GLY A 92 8.01 9.92 -1.82
N ASP A 93 7.65 10.21 -0.56
CA ASP A 93 8.02 9.40 0.60
C ASP A 93 7.14 8.15 0.77
N ILE A 94 5.84 8.28 0.48
CA ILE A 94 4.84 7.23 0.64
C ILE A 94 4.28 6.83 -0.73
N PHE A 95 4.15 5.54 -0.99
CA PHE A 95 3.31 5.01 -2.04
C PHE A 95 1.92 4.78 -1.45
N GLU A 96 1.01 5.71 -1.74
CA GLU A 96 -0.31 5.75 -1.12
C GLU A 96 -1.33 4.99 -1.96
N ILE A 97 -2.07 4.07 -1.32
CA ILE A 97 -3.20 3.35 -1.92
C ILE A 97 -4.40 3.61 -1.02
N ARG A 98 -5.49 4.18 -1.57
CA ARG A 98 -6.68 4.53 -0.79
C ARG A 98 -7.98 4.15 -1.50
N ASN A 99 -8.87 3.55 -0.73
CA ASN A 99 -10.27 3.35 -1.11
C ASN A 99 -11.15 3.37 0.16
N ALA A 100 -12.48 3.38 -0.01
CA ALA A 100 -13.38 3.33 1.14
C ALA A 100 -13.22 2.02 1.90
N GLY A 101 -12.91 2.10 3.20
CA GLY A 101 -12.72 0.93 4.07
C GLY A 101 -11.42 0.16 3.85
N ASN A 102 -10.42 0.71 3.14
CA ASN A 102 -9.14 0.05 2.79
C ASN A 102 -9.26 -1.37 2.21
N VAL A 103 -10.38 -1.70 1.56
CA VAL A 103 -10.66 -3.04 1.05
C VAL A 103 -9.65 -3.50 0.01
N LEU A 104 -9.27 -4.78 0.07
CA LEU A 104 -8.39 -5.41 -0.89
C LEU A 104 -9.17 -5.77 -2.18
N ASN A 105 -8.53 -5.65 -3.33
CA ASN A 105 -9.00 -6.09 -4.63
C ASN A 105 -7.84 -6.17 -5.62
N ASP A 106 -8.06 -6.70 -6.82
CA ASP A 106 -7.02 -6.91 -7.85
C ASP A 106 -6.20 -5.64 -8.14
N HIS A 107 -6.83 -4.46 -8.18
CA HIS A 107 -6.12 -3.21 -8.47
C HIS A 107 -5.25 -2.75 -7.29
N VAL A 108 -5.69 -3.01 -6.07
CA VAL A 108 -4.91 -2.74 -4.85
C VAL A 108 -3.71 -3.69 -4.78
N ILE A 109 -3.92 -4.99 -5.02
CA ILE A 109 -2.85 -5.99 -5.04
C ILE A 109 -1.81 -5.62 -6.11
N GLY A 110 -2.24 -5.39 -7.36
CA GLY A 110 -1.32 -4.99 -8.44
C GLY A 110 -0.57 -3.68 -8.16
N SER A 111 -1.18 -2.74 -7.39
CA SER A 111 -0.49 -1.52 -6.96
C SER A 111 0.58 -1.82 -5.89
N ILE A 112 0.32 -2.76 -4.99
CA ILE A 112 1.28 -3.23 -3.99
C ILE A 112 2.45 -3.93 -4.69
N GLU A 113 2.17 -4.88 -5.61
CA GLU A 113 3.19 -5.55 -6.43
C GLU A 113 4.10 -4.54 -7.13
N TYR A 114 3.49 -3.56 -7.84
CA TYR A 114 4.23 -2.52 -8.53
C TYR A 114 5.19 -1.78 -7.61
N ALA A 115 4.74 -1.35 -6.44
CA ALA A 115 5.57 -0.62 -5.50
C ALA A 115 6.66 -1.49 -4.86
N VAL A 116 6.37 -2.76 -4.58
CA VAL A 116 7.36 -3.71 -4.05
C VAL A 116 8.40 -4.05 -5.11
N MET A 117 7.97 -4.47 -6.31
CA MET A 117 8.87 -5.01 -7.34
C MET A 117 9.60 -3.94 -8.14
N HIS A 118 8.93 -2.81 -8.43
CA HIS A 118 9.48 -1.76 -9.30
C HIS A 118 10.01 -0.54 -8.55
N CYS A 119 9.44 -0.19 -7.37
CA CYS A 119 9.97 0.89 -6.55
C CYS A 119 10.87 0.38 -5.42
N GLY A 120 10.95 -0.95 -5.20
CA GLY A 120 11.83 -1.57 -4.20
C GLY A 120 11.42 -1.29 -2.75
N VAL A 121 10.14 -1.02 -2.49
CA VAL A 121 9.62 -0.76 -1.14
C VAL A 121 9.69 -2.01 -0.28
N LYS A 122 10.15 -1.85 0.97
CA LYS A 122 10.33 -2.99 1.90
C LYS A 122 9.36 -2.98 3.08
N LEU A 123 8.46 -2.01 3.16
CA LEU A 123 7.45 -1.93 4.21
C LEU A 123 6.08 -1.67 3.61
N ILE A 124 5.12 -2.54 3.92
CA ILE A 124 3.70 -2.37 3.63
C ILE A 124 2.99 -2.13 4.96
N VAL A 125 2.18 -1.07 5.05
CA VAL A 125 1.32 -0.79 6.19
C VAL A 125 -0.13 -0.87 5.74
N ILE A 126 -0.92 -1.76 6.35
CA ILE A 126 -2.37 -1.79 6.18
C ILE A 126 -2.98 -1.08 7.37
N MET A 127 -3.59 0.09 7.12
CA MET A 127 -4.03 1.00 8.15
C MET A 127 -5.53 1.23 8.10
N GLY A 128 -6.26 0.66 9.08
CA GLY A 128 -7.63 1.06 9.39
C GLY A 128 -7.68 2.25 10.34
N HIS A 129 -8.87 2.75 10.61
CA HIS A 129 -9.03 3.91 11.49
C HIS A 129 -10.32 3.87 12.32
N GLN A 130 -10.30 4.57 13.43
CA GLN A 130 -11.43 4.78 14.30
C GLN A 130 -12.63 5.35 13.52
N ASP A 131 -13.85 4.88 13.84
CA ASP A 131 -15.10 5.39 13.28
C ASP A 131 -15.12 5.39 11.74
N CYS A 132 -14.70 4.27 11.12
CA CYS A 132 -14.71 4.10 9.67
C CYS A 132 -16.13 3.98 9.12
N GLY A 133 -16.50 4.89 8.20
CA GLY A 133 -17.83 4.91 7.62
C GLY A 133 -18.21 3.63 6.87
N ALA A 134 -17.28 2.98 6.17
CA ALA A 134 -17.53 1.71 5.47
C ALA A 134 -17.80 0.56 6.47
N ILE A 135 -17.05 0.50 7.57
CA ILE A 135 -17.30 -0.46 8.65
C ILE A 135 -18.67 -0.22 9.32
N ASN A 136 -18.98 1.04 9.61
CA ASN A 136 -20.26 1.39 10.22
C ASN A 136 -21.45 1.07 9.28
N ALA A 137 -21.31 1.27 7.97
CA ALA A 137 -22.30 0.86 6.97
C ALA A 137 -22.51 -0.66 7.01
N THR A 138 -21.42 -1.45 7.00
CA THR A 138 -21.49 -2.92 7.11
C THR A 138 -22.21 -3.36 8.37
N LEU A 139 -21.89 -2.75 9.52
CA LEU A 139 -22.55 -3.05 10.81
C LEU A 139 -24.03 -2.68 10.84
N SER A 140 -24.45 -1.67 10.06
CA SER A 140 -25.86 -1.28 9.99
C SER A 140 -26.72 -2.29 9.21
N GLY A 141 -26.11 -3.06 8.30
CA GLY A 141 -26.78 -4.01 7.41
C GLY A 141 -27.72 -3.35 6.39
N ILE A 142 -27.58 -2.04 6.15
CA ILE A 142 -28.43 -1.28 5.22
C ILE A 142 -27.60 -0.82 4.05
N SER A 143 -27.71 -1.52 2.92
CA SER A 143 -27.04 -1.17 1.67
C SER A 143 -27.89 -0.25 0.82
N GLU A 144 -27.41 0.97 0.55
CA GLU A 144 -28.12 1.96 -0.27
C GLU A 144 -28.01 1.68 -1.78
N THR A 145 -26.86 1.15 -2.23
CA THR A 145 -26.58 0.85 -3.63
C THR A 145 -25.79 -0.45 -3.77
N LYS A 146 -25.78 -1.03 -5.00
CA LYS A 146 -25.01 -2.25 -5.27
C LYS A 146 -23.50 -2.07 -5.07
N TYR A 147 -22.96 -0.85 -5.23
CA TYR A 147 -21.53 -0.61 -5.08
C TYR A 147 -21.13 -0.40 -3.62
N ILE A 148 -22.01 0.21 -2.80
CA ILE A 148 -21.85 0.22 -1.36
C ILE A 148 -21.95 -1.21 -0.82
N LYS A 149 -22.91 -2.01 -1.32
CA LYS A 149 -23.01 -3.43 -0.97
C LYS A 149 -21.72 -4.22 -1.27
N ALA A 150 -21.05 -3.94 -2.37
CA ALA A 150 -19.78 -4.59 -2.69
C ALA A 150 -18.66 -4.27 -1.68
N LEU A 151 -18.63 -3.05 -1.13
CA LEU A 151 -17.71 -2.69 -0.03
C LEU A 151 -18.07 -3.45 1.24
N GLU A 152 -19.37 -3.48 1.57
CA GLU A 152 -19.87 -4.21 2.76
C GLU A 152 -19.56 -5.71 2.66
N ASP A 153 -19.74 -6.31 1.48
CA ASP A 153 -19.43 -7.72 1.25
C ASP A 153 -17.94 -8.04 1.45
N SER A 154 -17.06 -7.10 1.11
CA SER A 154 -15.62 -7.25 1.38
C SER A 154 -15.28 -7.16 2.86
N ILE A 155 -16.07 -6.42 3.65
CA ILE A 155 -15.84 -6.21 5.08
C ILE A 155 -16.56 -7.26 5.94
N GLN A 156 -17.66 -7.82 5.45
CA GLN A 156 -18.52 -8.76 6.20
C GLN A 156 -17.75 -9.92 6.85
N PRO A 157 -16.75 -10.54 6.22
CA PRO A 157 -15.96 -11.60 6.86
C PRO A 157 -15.26 -11.16 8.15
N ALA A 158 -14.88 -9.87 8.27
CA ALA A 158 -14.29 -9.34 9.51
C ALA A 158 -15.30 -9.28 10.65
N VAL A 159 -16.58 -8.96 10.35
CA VAL A 159 -17.68 -9.04 11.33
C VAL A 159 -17.86 -10.47 11.82
N GLU A 160 -17.85 -11.43 10.90
CA GLU A 160 -17.98 -12.86 11.21
C GLU A 160 -16.80 -13.36 12.04
N LYS A 161 -15.56 -12.91 11.74
CA LYS A 161 -14.37 -13.20 12.56
C LYS A 161 -14.52 -12.69 14.00
N CYS A 162 -15.11 -11.51 14.22
CA CYS A 162 -15.37 -11.01 15.56
C CYS A 162 -16.34 -11.93 16.32
N ILE A 163 -17.44 -12.37 15.68
CA ILE A 163 -18.42 -13.29 16.27
C ILE A 163 -17.76 -14.63 16.63
N LEU A 164 -17.02 -15.23 15.69
CA LEU A 164 -16.36 -16.53 15.87
C LEU A 164 -15.34 -16.50 17.02
N ASN A 165 -14.67 -15.38 17.22
CA ASN A 165 -13.67 -15.21 18.28
C ASN A 165 -14.26 -14.69 19.60
N ASN A 166 -15.60 -14.62 19.72
CA ASN A 166 -16.30 -14.08 20.89
C ASN A 166 -15.88 -12.66 21.28
N LEU A 167 -15.52 -11.84 20.29
CA LEU A 167 -15.25 -10.42 20.47
C LEU A 167 -16.57 -9.64 20.38
N GLU A 168 -16.63 -8.52 21.09
CA GLU A 168 -17.74 -7.59 20.91
C GLU A 168 -17.77 -7.06 19.48
N VAL A 169 -18.94 -7.15 18.82
CA VAL A 169 -19.14 -6.64 17.46
C VAL A 169 -19.39 -5.14 17.54
N ASN A 170 -18.30 -4.38 17.55
CA ASN A 170 -18.29 -2.92 17.48
C ASN A 170 -17.31 -2.43 16.40
N SER A 171 -17.39 -1.14 16.05
CA SER A 171 -16.60 -0.57 14.97
C SER A 171 -15.10 -0.83 15.15
N ASP A 172 -14.55 -0.63 16.34
CA ASP A 172 -13.11 -0.76 16.59
C ASP A 172 -12.59 -2.19 16.41
N ASN A 173 -13.34 -3.17 16.95
CA ASN A 173 -12.96 -4.58 16.82
C ASN A 173 -13.06 -5.05 15.37
N VAL A 174 -14.13 -4.62 14.65
CA VAL A 174 -14.30 -4.99 13.24
C VAL A 174 -13.23 -4.32 12.37
N VAL A 175 -12.84 -3.06 12.60
CA VAL A 175 -11.71 -2.42 11.90
C VAL A 175 -10.43 -3.22 12.10
N LYS A 176 -10.12 -3.63 13.34
CA LYS A 176 -8.91 -4.41 13.63
C LYS A 176 -8.95 -5.80 12.97
N ALA A 177 -10.11 -6.46 13.00
CA ALA A 177 -10.31 -7.74 12.33
C ALA A 177 -10.17 -7.61 10.80
N HIS A 178 -10.69 -6.51 10.21
CA HIS A 178 -10.59 -6.25 8.77
C HIS A 178 -9.14 -5.97 8.31
N ILE A 179 -8.36 -5.22 9.08
CA ILE A 179 -6.93 -5.04 8.81
C ILE A 179 -6.21 -6.40 8.73
N MET A 180 -6.50 -7.30 9.66
CA MET A 180 -5.90 -8.64 9.67
C MET A 180 -6.41 -9.50 8.51
N GLN A 181 -7.69 -9.37 8.15
CA GLN A 181 -8.27 -10.02 6.98
C GLN A 181 -7.57 -9.59 5.69
N ASP A 182 -7.37 -8.29 5.46
CA ASP A 182 -6.66 -7.78 4.28
C ASP A 182 -5.25 -8.36 4.17
N ILE A 183 -4.54 -8.50 5.30
CA ILE A 183 -3.21 -9.13 5.32
C ILE A 183 -3.28 -10.61 4.93
N GLU A 184 -4.22 -11.36 5.51
CA GLU A 184 -4.41 -12.77 5.21
C GLU A 184 -4.75 -12.96 3.72
N GLU A 185 -5.70 -12.19 3.20
CA GLU A 185 -6.12 -12.23 1.79
C GLU A 185 -4.95 -11.90 0.85
N LEU A 186 -4.17 -10.87 1.13
CA LEU A 186 -2.99 -10.52 0.32
C LEU A 186 -1.99 -11.68 0.28
N MET A 187 -1.73 -12.31 1.43
CA MET A 187 -0.79 -13.42 1.54
C MET A 187 -1.30 -14.73 0.91
N GLU A 188 -2.62 -14.90 0.78
CA GLU A 188 -3.25 -16.08 0.17
C GLU A 188 -3.41 -15.93 -1.34
N GLN A 189 -3.79 -14.74 -1.82
CA GLN A 189 -4.12 -14.51 -3.22
C GLN A 189 -2.88 -14.37 -4.12
N ASP A 190 -1.75 -13.89 -3.58
CA ASP A 190 -0.56 -13.57 -4.36
C ASP A 190 0.70 -14.29 -3.85
N GLN A 191 0.84 -15.55 -4.26
CA GLN A 191 1.99 -16.37 -3.88
C GLN A 191 3.31 -15.86 -4.49
N GLU A 192 3.28 -15.24 -5.66
CA GLU A 192 4.46 -14.68 -6.30
C GLU A 192 5.00 -13.48 -5.51
N LEU A 193 4.11 -12.58 -5.09
CA LEU A 193 4.46 -11.48 -4.19
C LEU A 193 5.00 -12.00 -2.85
N VAL A 194 4.38 -13.03 -2.28
CA VAL A 194 4.83 -13.63 -1.00
C VAL A 194 6.25 -14.18 -1.10
N GLU A 195 6.58 -14.87 -2.19
CA GLU A 195 7.94 -15.38 -2.41
C GLU A 195 8.93 -14.23 -2.59
N TYR A 196 8.59 -13.23 -3.40
CA TYR A 196 9.40 -12.02 -3.58
C TYR A 196 9.64 -11.29 -2.26
N MET A 197 8.59 -11.12 -1.45
CA MET A 197 8.68 -10.47 -0.13
C MET A 197 9.64 -11.20 0.81
N LYS A 198 9.61 -12.53 0.83
CA LYS A 198 10.53 -13.35 1.65
C LYS A 198 11.99 -13.12 1.21
N GLU A 199 12.26 -13.19 -0.10
CA GLU A 199 13.60 -13.00 -0.66
C GLU A 199 14.15 -11.60 -0.36
N HIS A 200 13.33 -10.56 -0.52
CA HIS A 200 13.74 -9.15 -0.39
C HIS A 200 13.49 -8.56 1.01
N LYS A 201 13.06 -9.38 1.98
CA LYS A 201 12.80 -8.99 3.37
C LYS A 201 11.77 -7.86 3.50
N VAL A 202 10.72 -7.91 2.67
CA VAL A 202 9.57 -7.01 2.78
C VAL A 202 8.72 -7.43 3.98
N LYS A 203 8.24 -6.46 4.75
CA LYS A 203 7.35 -6.69 5.90
C LYS A 203 5.99 -6.06 5.67
N ILE A 204 4.94 -6.75 6.15
CA ILE A 204 3.60 -6.17 6.29
C ILE A 204 3.38 -5.86 7.77
N VAL A 205 2.82 -4.69 8.05
CA VAL A 205 2.54 -4.22 9.42
C VAL A 205 1.10 -3.72 9.51
N PRO A 206 0.26 -4.33 10.38
CA PRO A 206 -1.06 -3.83 10.66
C PRO A 206 -0.99 -2.56 11.52
N ALA A 207 -1.85 -1.58 11.22
CA ALA A 207 -1.91 -0.33 11.95
C ALA A 207 -3.36 0.16 12.13
N TYR A 208 -3.61 0.83 13.24
CA TYR A 208 -4.90 1.43 13.57
C TYR A 208 -4.70 2.91 13.93
N TYR A 209 -5.40 3.80 13.23
CA TYR A 209 -5.34 5.24 13.46
C TYR A 209 -6.49 5.72 14.35
N HIS A 210 -6.14 6.36 15.44
CA HIS A 210 -7.08 6.98 16.37
C HIS A 210 -7.38 8.41 15.95
N LEU A 211 -8.63 8.70 15.54
CA LEU A 211 -9.05 10.02 15.10
C LEU A 211 -9.02 11.07 16.22
N ASP A 212 -9.32 10.64 17.44
CA ASP A 212 -9.40 11.53 18.61
C ASP A 212 -8.04 12.05 19.06
N SER A 213 -7.01 11.23 18.96
CA SER A 213 -5.67 11.56 19.47
C SER A 213 -4.62 11.80 18.36
N GLY A 214 -4.95 11.43 17.12
CA GLY A 214 -4.00 11.43 16.01
C GLY A 214 -2.93 10.34 16.09
N LYS A 215 -3.01 9.43 17.07
CA LYS A 215 -2.02 8.37 17.29
C LYS A 215 -2.26 7.21 16.34
N VAL A 216 -1.18 6.65 15.78
CA VAL A 216 -1.19 5.36 15.10
C VAL A 216 -0.67 4.28 16.06
N GLU A 217 -1.50 3.26 16.27
CA GLU A 217 -1.15 2.03 16.96
C GLU A 217 -0.73 0.99 15.93
N PHE A 218 0.49 0.47 16.05
CA PHE A 218 0.96 -0.66 15.24
C PHE A 218 0.59 -1.94 15.98
N LEU A 219 -0.33 -2.71 15.38
CA LEU A 219 -0.85 -3.93 15.96
C LEU A 219 0.20 -5.07 15.90
N LYS A 220 -0.10 -6.20 16.58
CA LYS A 220 0.81 -7.37 16.63
C LYS A 220 0.20 -8.52 15.88
#